data_83e8440bbd47a593b921fe99d1fd5430
#
_entry.id   83e8440bbd47a593b921fe99d1fd5430
#
_cell.length_a   1.000
_cell.length_b   1.000
_cell.length_c   1.000
_cell.angle_alpha   90.00
_cell.angle_beta   90.00
_cell.angle_gamma   90.00
#
_symmetry.space_group_name_H-M   'P 1'
#
loop_
_entity.id
_entity.type
_entity.pdbx_description
1 polymer ?
#
loop_
_entity_poly.entity_id
_entity_poly.type
_entity_poly.pdbx_seq_one_letter_code
_entity_poly.pdbx_strand_id
1 'polypeptide(L)'
;MACSISSLMFAQKTERQIEKHLNDKYSTIGLSKDDCSDFIIENEHKSEKFNLTYAYAHQRHEGIEIYNAINSFVVSEDTIIMSANRFQADLAKRVNTTTPVLTEAQAIVSAAKLLGLSSNNDFVLNRLKGTNGKTIFTAPAISNNEIPVELCLDASGKDIRLAWNLSIQTKKDAHWWSVRVDAITGEILSQNDWYTSCTFEGNCSEHANKHVSNPKPKTGL
;
A
#
# COMPACT_ATOMS: atom_id res chain seq x y z
N MET A 1 18.25 -27.70 3.15
CA MET A 1 18.75 -26.58 2.29
C MET A 1 18.20 -26.55 0.85
N ALA A 2 17.37 -27.48 0.41
CA ALA A 2 16.84 -27.52 -0.98
C ALA A 2 15.60 -26.63 -1.25
N CYS A 3 14.88 -26.20 -0.22
CA CYS A 3 13.63 -25.45 -0.37
C CYS A 3 13.81 -23.95 -0.77
N SER A 4 14.99 -23.38 -0.51
CA SER A 4 15.28 -21.96 -0.76
C SER A 4 15.58 -21.63 -2.23
N ILE A 5 16.13 -22.55 -2.98
CA ILE A 5 16.56 -22.33 -4.37
C ILE A 5 15.37 -22.36 -5.33
N SER A 6 14.40 -23.24 -5.12
CA SER A 6 13.22 -23.35 -6.00
C SER A 6 12.28 -22.14 -5.88
N SER A 7 12.13 -21.58 -4.68
CA SER A 7 11.34 -20.37 -4.46
C SER A 7 11.92 -19.13 -5.16
N LEU A 8 13.24 -18.97 -5.12
CA LEU A 8 13.93 -17.86 -5.78
C LEU A 8 13.84 -17.95 -7.31
N MET A 9 13.95 -19.13 -7.88
CA MET A 9 13.82 -19.35 -9.33
C MET A 9 12.38 -19.10 -9.81
N PHE A 10 11.39 -19.39 -8.96
CA PHE A 10 9.99 -19.18 -9.31
C PHE A 10 9.65 -17.68 -9.32
N ALA A 11 10.03 -16.93 -8.30
CA ALA A 11 9.82 -15.48 -8.23
C ALA A 11 10.48 -14.75 -9.43
N GLN A 12 11.70 -15.13 -9.81
CA GLN A 12 12.38 -14.58 -11.00
C GLN A 12 11.65 -14.89 -12.30
N LYS A 13 10.94 -16.03 -12.39
CA LYS A 13 10.15 -16.37 -13.58
C LYS A 13 8.95 -15.45 -13.71
N THR A 14 8.17 -15.27 -12.66
CA THR A 14 6.99 -14.40 -12.61
C THR A 14 7.37 -12.96 -12.94
N GLU A 15 8.46 -12.45 -12.36
CA GLU A 15 8.97 -11.11 -12.60
C GLU A 15 9.26 -10.87 -14.08
N ARG A 16 9.99 -11.78 -14.76
CA ARG A 16 10.29 -11.69 -16.20
C ARG A 16 9.02 -11.71 -17.06
N GLN A 17 8.00 -12.49 -16.68
CA GLN A 17 6.74 -12.55 -17.40
C GLN A 17 5.98 -11.22 -17.27
N ILE A 18 5.96 -10.62 -16.07
CA ILE A 18 5.36 -9.31 -15.83
C ILE A 18 6.12 -8.22 -16.58
N GLU A 19 7.45 -8.21 -16.52
CA GLU A 19 8.30 -7.27 -17.26
C GLU A 19 8.03 -7.34 -18.77
N LYS A 20 8.00 -8.55 -19.34
CA LYS A 20 7.66 -8.74 -20.74
C LYS A 20 6.27 -8.22 -21.09
N HIS A 21 5.26 -8.56 -20.27
CA HIS A 21 3.89 -8.10 -20.48
C HIS A 21 3.77 -6.57 -20.44
N LEU A 22 4.42 -5.92 -19.48
CA LEU A 22 4.46 -4.46 -19.38
C LEU A 22 5.17 -3.85 -20.60
N ASN A 23 6.30 -4.43 -21.03
CA ASN A 23 7.02 -3.98 -22.23
C ASN A 23 6.21 -4.14 -23.52
N ASP A 24 5.32 -5.14 -23.59
CA ASP A 24 4.46 -5.37 -24.77
C ASP A 24 3.18 -4.50 -24.73
N LYS A 25 2.74 -4.04 -23.57
CA LYS A 25 1.42 -3.43 -23.35
C LYS A 25 1.43 -1.99 -22.85
N TYR A 26 2.57 -1.42 -22.42
CA TYR A 26 2.63 -0.10 -21.79
C TYR A 26 1.85 0.98 -22.56
N SER A 27 2.00 1.05 -23.86
CA SER A 27 1.31 2.06 -24.67
C SER A 27 -0.20 1.88 -24.73
N THR A 28 -0.68 0.63 -24.68
CA THR A 28 -2.13 0.33 -24.69
C THR A 28 -2.81 0.64 -23.36
N ILE A 29 -2.04 0.72 -22.27
CA ILE A 29 -2.52 1.08 -20.93
C ILE A 29 -2.18 2.53 -20.56
N GLY A 30 -1.71 3.34 -21.53
CA GLY A 30 -1.47 4.77 -21.35
C GLY A 30 -0.20 5.12 -20.59
N LEU A 31 0.79 4.22 -20.58
CA LEU A 31 2.08 4.42 -19.92
C LEU A 31 3.21 4.61 -20.94
N SER A 32 4.33 5.14 -20.50
CA SER A 32 5.60 5.07 -21.23
C SER A 32 6.37 3.80 -20.82
N LYS A 33 7.41 3.46 -21.59
CA LYS A 33 8.29 2.36 -21.23
C LYS A 33 9.01 2.62 -19.90
N ASP A 34 9.41 3.86 -19.68
CA ASP A 34 10.11 4.28 -18.45
C ASP A 34 9.20 4.18 -17.22
N ASP A 35 7.89 4.45 -17.36
CA ASP A 35 6.92 4.28 -16.27
C ASP A 35 6.75 2.82 -15.84
N CYS A 36 7.13 1.87 -16.70
CA CYS A 36 7.04 0.42 -16.43
C CYS A 36 8.40 -0.21 -16.05
N SER A 37 9.49 0.54 -16.06
CA SER A 37 10.85 0.00 -15.95
C SER A 37 11.28 -0.32 -14.52
N ASP A 38 10.68 0.35 -13.52
CA ASP A 38 11.01 0.17 -12.11
C ASP A 38 9.77 -0.27 -11.32
N PHE A 39 9.78 -1.51 -10.86
CA PHE A 39 8.75 -2.09 -10.00
C PHE A 39 9.33 -3.19 -9.12
N ILE A 40 8.59 -3.57 -8.09
CA ILE A 40 8.91 -4.71 -7.22
C ILE A 40 7.68 -5.59 -7.05
N ILE A 41 7.85 -6.91 -7.08
CA ILE A 41 6.80 -7.85 -6.70
C ILE A 41 6.86 -8.02 -5.18
N GLU A 42 5.90 -7.44 -4.47
CA GLU A 42 5.85 -7.54 -3.00
C GLU A 42 5.20 -8.85 -2.54
N ASN A 43 4.17 -9.28 -3.27
CA ASN A 43 3.43 -10.49 -2.94
C ASN A 43 3.17 -11.35 -4.16
N GLU A 44 3.37 -12.67 -3.99
CA GLU A 44 3.06 -13.70 -4.96
C GLU A 44 2.36 -14.86 -4.25
N HIS A 45 1.23 -15.30 -4.80
CA HIS A 45 0.46 -16.41 -4.28
C HIS A 45 0.08 -17.40 -5.38
N LYS A 46 0.44 -18.68 -5.21
CA LYS A 46 0.07 -19.75 -6.11
C LYS A 46 -1.18 -20.48 -5.62
N SER A 47 -2.17 -20.59 -6.50
CA SER A 47 -3.35 -21.41 -6.28
C SER A 47 -3.15 -22.79 -6.92
N GLU A 48 -2.92 -23.81 -6.10
CA GLU A 48 -2.72 -25.18 -6.57
C GLU A 48 -3.98 -25.72 -7.29
N LYS A 49 -5.17 -25.35 -6.81
CA LYS A 49 -6.43 -25.81 -7.40
C LYS A 49 -6.63 -25.40 -8.85
N PHE A 50 -6.17 -24.20 -9.21
CA PHE A 50 -6.38 -23.62 -10.54
C PHE A 50 -5.09 -23.54 -11.35
N ASN A 51 -3.95 -23.93 -10.77
CA ASN A 51 -2.62 -23.76 -11.34
C ASN A 51 -2.36 -22.32 -11.83
N LEU A 52 -2.80 -21.34 -11.02
CA LEU A 52 -2.66 -19.91 -11.28
C LEU A 52 -1.73 -19.28 -10.25
N THR A 53 -0.95 -18.28 -10.69
CA THR A 53 -0.17 -17.43 -9.82
C THR A 53 -0.75 -16.02 -9.82
N TYR A 54 -1.00 -15.49 -8.63
CA TYR A 54 -1.41 -14.10 -8.40
C TYR A 54 -0.20 -13.33 -7.94
N ALA A 55 0.15 -12.26 -8.65
CA ALA A 55 1.30 -11.42 -8.32
C ALA A 55 0.87 -9.96 -8.23
N TYR A 56 1.46 -9.23 -7.28
CA TYR A 56 1.20 -7.81 -7.04
C TYR A 56 2.51 -7.04 -7.22
N ALA A 57 2.56 -6.23 -8.28
CA ALA A 57 3.72 -5.41 -8.59
C ALA A 57 3.47 -3.97 -8.15
N HIS A 58 4.37 -3.43 -7.33
CA HIS A 58 4.36 -2.06 -6.86
C HIS A 58 5.28 -1.22 -7.74
N GLN A 59 4.73 -0.16 -8.34
CA GLN A 59 5.50 0.76 -9.16
C GLN A 59 6.46 1.57 -8.31
N ARG A 60 7.66 1.77 -8.83
CA ARG A 60 8.68 2.63 -8.23
C ARG A 60 9.19 3.65 -9.23
N HIS A 61 9.83 4.68 -8.72
CA HIS A 61 10.63 5.61 -9.48
C HIS A 61 11.94 5.87 -8.73
N GLU A 62 13.06 5.58 -9.37
CA GLU A 62 14.39 5.64 -8.74
C GLU A 62 14.47 4.85 -7.42
N GLY A 63 13.83 3.68 -7.38
CA GLY A 63 13.80 2.79 -6.23
C GLY A 63 12.80 3.19 -5.13
N ILE A 64 12.11 4.34 -5.24
CA ILE A 64 11.11 4.80 -4.29
C ILE A 64 9.72 4.37 -4.75
N GLU A 65 8.98 3.70 -3.87
CA GLU A 65 7.66 3.17 -4.17
C GLU A 65 6.62 4.28 -4.31
N ILE A 66 5.74 4.15 -5.31
CA ILE A 66 4.60 5.04 -5.48
C ILE A 66 3.41 4.49 -4.71
N TYR A 67 2.96 5.24 -3.73
CA TYR A 67 1.88 4.83 -2.84
C TYR A 67 0.61 4.45 -3.60
N ASN A 68 0.10 3.23 -3.36
CA ASN A 68 -1.08 2.65 -4.01
C ASN A 68 -0.97 2.43 -5.54
N ALA A 69 0.19 2.59 -6.15
CA ALA A 69 0.40 2.25 -7.56
C ALA A 69 0.72 0.76 -7.71
N ILE A 70 -0.29 -0.07 -7.53
CA ILE A 70 -0.16 -1.53 -7.49
C ILE A 70 -0.90 -2.14 -8.68
N ASN A 71 -0.15 -2.87 -9.53
CA ASN A 71 -0.72 -3.72 -10.56
C ASN A 71 -0.88 -5.14 -10.04
N SER A 72 -2.04 -5.74 -10.31
CA SER A 72 -2.28 -7.16 -10.04
C SER A 72 -2.25 -7.95 -11.35
N PHE A 73 -1.60 -9.11 -11.30
CA PHE A 73 -1.46 -10.02 -12.44
C PHE A 73 -1.93 -11.41 -12.06
N VAL A 74 -2.62 -12.07 -13.01
CA VAL A 74 -2.93 -13.49 -12.92
C VAL A 74 -2.16 -14.20 -14.02
N VAL A 75 -1.25 -15.08 -13.62
CA VAL A 75 -0.36 -15.82 -14.49
C VAL A 75 -0.81 -17.27 -14.55
N SER A 76 -0.99 -17.79 -15.76
CA SER A 76 -1.25 -19.20 -16.04
C SER A 76 -0.09 -19.75 -16.86
N GLU A 77 0.64 -20.70 -16.32
CA GLU A 77 1.84 -21.29 -16.92
C GLU A 77 2.86 -20.21 -17.32
N ASP A 78 2.91 -19.81 -18.59
CA ASP A 78 3.83 -18.82 -19.14
C ASP A 78 3.11 -17.56 -19.66
N THR A 79 1.82 -17.41 -19.39
CA THR A 79 0.99 -16.34 -19.96
C THR A 79 0.28 -15.55 -18.87
N ILE A 80 0.29 -14.23 -18.98
CA ILE A 80 -0.55 -13.36 -18.15
C ILE A 80 -1.94 -13.34 -18.80
N ILE A 81 -2.92 -13.90 -18.08
CA ILE A 81 -4.31 -14.04 -18.53
C ILE A 81 -5.20 -12.89 -18.05
N MET A 82 -4.77 -12.17 -17.00
CA MET A 82 -5.47 -10.99 -16.48
C MET A 82 -4.48 -10.03 -15.86
N SER A 83 -4.70 -8.74 -16.07
CA SER A 83 -3.96 -7.68 -15.38
C SER A 83 -4.89 -6.49 -15.08
N ALA A 84 -4.69 -5.86 -13.92
CA ALA A 84 -5.32 -4.59 -13.57
C ALA A 84 -4.23 -3.54 -13.40
N ASN A 85 -4.37 -2.38 -14.07
CA ASN A 85 -3.37 -1.33 -14.07
C ASN A 85 -3.74 -0.18 -13.13
N ARG A 86 -2.84 0.14 -12.19
CA ARG A 86 -2.86 1.34 -11.36
C ARG A 86 -1.53 2.12 -11.40
N PHE A 87 -0.64 1.74 -12.29
CA PHE A 87 0.62 2.46 -12.45
C PHE A 87 0.36 3.89 -12.92
N GLN A 88 1.16 4.80 -12.43
CA GLN A 88 1.12 6.21 -12.77
C GLN A 88 1.91 6.47 -14.05
N ALA A 89 1.39 7.35 -14.89
CA ALA A 89 2.04 7.78 -16.13
C ALA A 89 2.89 9.03 -15.92
N ASP A 90 3.83 9.24 -16.86
CA ASP A 90 4.66 10.46 -16.95
C ASP A 90 5.49 10.75 -15.69
N LEU A 91 6.02 9.71 -15.04
CA LEU A 91 6.76 9.82 -13.78
C LEU A 91 7.88 10.86 -13.86
N ALA A 92 8.72 10.79 -14.88
CA ALA A 92 9.87 11.69 -15.06
C ALA A 92 9.48 13.18 -15.15
N LYS A 93 8.23 13.49 -15.50
CA LYS A 93 7.73 14.87 -15.59
C LYS A 93 6.96 15.31 -14.34
N ARG A 94 6.35 14.34 -13.63
CA ARG A 94 5.44 14.61 -12.52
C ARG A 94 6.09 14.52 -11.15
N VAL A 95 7.16 13.71 -11.01
CA VAL A 95 7.88 13.58 -9.74
C VAL A 95 8.66 14.85 -9.45
N ASN A 96 8.41 15.45 -8.29
CA ASN A 96 9.06 16.70 -7.89
C ASN A 96 10.53 16.52 -7.50
N THR A 97 10.85 15.48 -6.74
CA THR A 97 12.19 15.12 -6.26
C THR A 97 12.19 13.71 -5.66
N THR A 98 13.38 13.13 -5.54
CA THR A 98 13.63 11.87 -4.84
C THR A 98 14.50 12.05 -3.58
N THR A 99 14.86 13.31 -3.25
CA THR A 99 15.68 13.62 -2.08
C THR A 99 14.86 14.38 -1.03
N PRO A 100 14.66 13.83 0.17
CA PRO A 100 13.90 14.48 1.22
C PRO A 100 14.70 15.64 1.87
N VAL A 101 13.98 16.69 2.29
CA VAL A 101 14.51 17.77 3.12
C VAL A 101 14.23 17.50 4.60
N LEU A 102 13.04 16.99 4.90
CA LEU A 102 12.64 16.65 6.27
C LEU A 102 13.08 15.22 6.61
N THR A 103 13.53 15.04 7.84
CA THR A 103 13.78 13.70 8.40
C THR A 103 12.49 12.99 8.76
N GLU A 104 12.55 11.67 8.95
CA GLU A 104 11.42 10.85 9.41
C GLU A 104 10.82 11.40 10.73
N ALA A 105 11.68 11.78 11.66
CA ALA A 105 11.26 12.33 12.95
C ALA A 105 10.49 13.66 12.79
N GLN A 106 10.96 14.55 11.91
CA GLN A 106 10.28 15.81 11.60
C GLN A 106 8.91 15.55 10.94
N ALA A 107 8.80 14.55 10.08
CA ALA A 107 7.53 14.17 9.47
C ALA A 107 6.51 13.66 10.53
N ILE A 108 6.96 12.85 11.51
CA ILE A 108 6.09 12.41 12.62
C ILE A 108 5.60 13.62 13.41
N VAL A 109 6.49 14.59 13.73
CA VAL A 109 6.13 15.81 14.46
C VAL A 109 5.11 16.62 13.68
N SER A 110 5.31 16.80 12.37
CA SER A 110 4.36 17.50 11.50
C SER A 110 3.00 16.81 11.46
N ALA A 111 2.97 15.48 11.28
CA ALA A 111 1.74 14.70 11.31
C ALA A 111 1.01 14.83 12.66
N ALA A 112 1.72 14.69 13.77
CA ALA A 112 1.12 14.79 15.11
C ALA A 112 0.48 16.16 15.35
N LYS A 113 1.13 17.24 14.91
CA LYS A 113 0.60 18.62 14.99
C LYS A 113 -0.64 18.79 14.13
N LEU A 114 -0.59 18.38 12.86
CA LEU A 114 -1.69 18.57 11.90
C LEU A 114 -2.89 17.70 12.21
N LEU A 115 -2.67 16.52 12.83
CA LEU A 115 -3.74 15.63 13.33
C LEU A 115 -4.28 16.02 14.72
N GLY A 116 -3.76 17.09 15.33
CA GLY A 116 -4.19 17.55 16.67
C GLY A 116 -3.77 16.62 17.81
N LEU A 117 -2.79 15.74 17.63
CA LEU A 117 -2.34 14.78 18.63
C LEU A 117 -1.40 15.42 19.66
N SER A 118 -0.70 16.47 19.30
CA SER A 118 0.15 17.26 20.18
C SER A 118 0.14 18.72 19.74
N SER A 119 -0.05 19.64 20.71
CA SER A 119 -0.03 21.08 20.46
C SER A 119 1.37 21.68 20.49
N ASN A 120 2.31 21.10 21.25
CA ASN A 120 3.58 21.73 21.60
C ASN A 120 4.82 20.92 21.13
N ASN A 121 4.64 19.84 20.41
CA ASN A 121 5.72 18.91 20.02
C ASN A 121 6.49 18.30 21.23
N ASP A 122 5.86 18.26 22.40
CA ASP A 122 6.47 17.89 23.69
C ASP A 122 6.48 16.37 23.92
N PHE A 123 6.67 15.57 22.86
CA PHE A 123 6.75 14.12 23.01
C PHE A 123 8.12 13.60 22.57
N VAL A 124 8.54 12.55 23.25
CA VAL A 124 9.81 11.88 22.96
C VAL A 124 9.60 10.89 21.83
N LEU A 125 10.45 11.00 20.81
CA LEU A 125 10.58 10.03 19.72
C LEU A 125 11.81 9.15 19.97
N ASN A 126 11.60 7.85 20.08
CA ASN A 126 12.70 6.90 20.15
C ASN A 126 12.77 6.13 18.82
N ARG A 127 13.90 6.24 18.13
CA ARG A 127 14.17 5.50 16.90
C ARG A 127 14.58 4.08 17.23
N LEU A 128 13.91 3.10 16.63
CA LEU A 128 14.24 1.69 16.69
C LEU A 128 14.88 1.26 15.36
N LYS A 129 15.51 0.09 15.38
CA LYS A 129 16.05 -0.50 14.14
C LYS A 129 14.90 -1.02 13.29
N GLY A 130 14.69 -0.42 12.13
CA GLY A 130 13.73 -0.89 11.13
C GLY A 130 14.30 -1.98 10.22
N THR A 131 13.43 -2.55 9.39
CA THR A 131 13.76 -3.54 8.37
C THR A 131 13.12 -3.15 7.05
N ASN A 132 13.68 -3.62 5.94
CA ASN A 132 13.10 -3.44 4.59
C ASN A 132 12.80 -1.98 4.22
N GLY A 133 13.76 -1.07 4.45
CA GLY A 133 13.61 0.35 4.09
C GLY A 133 12.71 1.17 5.03
N LYS A 134 12.07 0.54 6.02
CA LYS A 134 11.24 1.21 7.02
C LYS A 134 12.06 1.55 8.26
N THR A 135 11.89 2.76 8.78
CA THR A 135 12.36 3.14 10.10
C THR A 135 11.20 3.02 11.09
N ILE A 136 11.46 2.51 12.27
CA ILE A 136 10.44 2.37 13.31
C ILE A 136 10.70 3.40 14.41
N PHE A 137 9.64 4.06 14.87
CA PHE A 137 9.68 4.96 16.03
C PHE A 137 8.69 4.53 17.09
N THR A 138 8.95 4.88 18.34
CA THR A 138 7.98 4.85 19.42
C THR A 138 7.73 6.26 19.93
N ALA A 139 6.47 6.59 20.15
CA ALA A 139 6.02 7.87 20.69
C ALA A 139 4.85 7.64 21.66
N PRO A 140 5.10 7.16 22.89
CA PRO A 140 4.04 6.73 23.82
C PRO A 140 3.05 7.84 24.21
N ALA A 141 3.37 9.09 23.98
CA ALA A 141 2.47 10.22 24.23
C ALA A 141 1.35 10.33 23.18
N ILE A 142 1.59 9.92 21.93
CA ILE A 142 0.67 10.12 20.80
C ILE A 142 0.18 8.81 20.15
N SER A 143 0.93 7.72 20.28
CA SER A 143 0.61 6.44 19.65
C SER A 143 0.58 5.30 20.66
N ASN A 144 -0.36 4.36 20.46
CA ASN A 144 -0.42 3.10 21.21
C ASN A 144 0.60 2.09 20.72
N ASN A 145 0.95 2.14 19.44
CA ASN A 145 1.84 1.21 18.76
C ASN A 145 3.09 1.92 18.23
N GLU A 146 4.02 1.13 17.73
CA GLU A 146 5.13 1.60 16.95
C GLU A 146 4.66 2.36 15.70
N ILE A 147 5.41 3.38 15.31
CA ILE A 147 5.16 4.22 14.14
C ILE A 147 6.16 3.81 13.06
N PRO A 148 5.76 2.99 12.09
CA PRO A 148 6.59 2.72 10.92
C PRO A 148 6.60 3.95 10.02
N VAL A 149 7.78 4.28 9.50
CA VAL A 149 8.00 5.39 8.56
C VAL A 149 8.85 4.91 7.41
N GLU A 150 8.41 5.21 6.20
CA GLU A 150 9.15 4.91 4.97
C GLU A 150 9.00 6.04 3.97
N LEU A 151 9.97 6.19 3.08
CA LEU A 151 9.90 7.15 1.99
C LEU A 151 9.01 6.58 0.88
N CYS A 152 8.11 7.39 0.35
CA CYS A 152 7.26 7.04 -0.77
C CYS A 152 7.04 8.25 -1.70
N LEU A 153 6.42 8.00 -2.84
CA LEU A 153 5.90 9.02 -3.74
C LEU A 153 4.37 9.03 -3.64
N ASP A 154 3.78 10.16 -3.29
CA ASP A 154 2.32 10.35 -3.22
C ASP A 154 1.80 10.92 -4.55
N ALA A 155 0.90 10.18 -5.20
CA ALA A 155 0.29 10.54 -6.48
C ALA A 155 -1.18 10.98 -6.33
N SER A 156 -1.59 11.43 -5.16
CA SER A 156 -2.98 11.87 -4.90
C SER A 156 -3.34 13.17 -5.60
N GLY A 157 -2.36 13.98 -5.98
CA GLY A 157 -2.50 15.23 -6.72
C GLY A 157 -2.15 15.10 -8.21
N LYS A 158 -2.10 16.27 -8.89
CA LYS A 158 -1.62 16.35 -10.28
C LYS A 158 -0.13 16.01 -10.39
N ASP A 159 0.66 16.55 -9.48
CA ASP A 159 2.09 16.26 -9.36
C ASP A 159 2.29 15.08 -8.42
N ILE A 160 3.38 14.34 -8.60
CA ILE A 160 3.78 13.26 -7.71
C ILE A 160 4.81 13.82 -6.75
N ARG A 161 4.48 13.82 -5.47
CA ARG A 161 5.29 14.46 -4.44
C ARG A 161 5.99 13.44 -3.56
N LEU A 162 7.27 13.68 -3.26
CA LEU A 162 8.01 12.89 -2.29
C LEU A 162 7.42 13.06 -0.90
N ALA A 163 7.13 11.96 -0.22
CA ALA A 163 6.46 11.95 1.06
C ALA A 163 7.04 10.90 2.02
N TRP A 164 6.86 11.15 3.31
CA TRP A 164 7.01 10.16 4.37
C TRP A 164 5.66 9.48 4.62
N ASN A 165 5.57 8.19 4.30
CA ASN A 165 4.43 7.35 4.64
C ASN A 165 4.59 6.83 6.06
N LEU A 166 3.62 7.12 6.92
CA LEU A 166 3.64 6.71 8.32
C LEU A 166 2.24 6.36 8.82
N SER A 167 2.17 5.56 9.89
CA SER A 167 0.90 5.27 10.55
C SER A 167 0.95 5.52 12.04
N ILE A 168 -0.10 6.15 12.58
CA ILE A 168 -0.23 6.51 13.99
C ILE A 168 -1.56 5.98 14.53
N GLN A 169 -1.50 5.01 15.45
CA GLN A 169 -2.68 4.57 16.19
C GLN A 169 -2.83 5.43 17.44
N THR A 170 -3.81 6.32 17.48
CA THR A 170 -3.97 7.33 18.51
C THR A 170 -4.31 6.72 19.87
N LYS A 171 -3.89 7.40 20.95
CA LYS A 171 -4.14 6.97 22.34
C LYS A 171 -5.49 7.44 22.90
N LYS A 172 -5.92 8.63 22.50
CA LYS A 172 -7.08 9.29 23.09
C LYS A 172 -8.37 8.97 22.37
N ASP A 173 -8.30 8.81 21.07
CA ASP A 173 -9.43 8.62 20.19
C ASP A 173 -9.27 7.30 19.41
N ALA A 174 -10.37 6.74 18.95
CA ALA A 174 -10.37 5.50 18.20
C ALA A 174 -10.01 5.78 16.70
N HIS A 175 -8.79 6.24 16.45
CA HIS A 175 -8.27 6.48 15.10
C HIS A 175 -6.98 5.71 14.86
N TRP A 176 -6.83 5.22 13.64
CA TRP A 176 -5.59 4.65 13.13
C TRP A 176 -5.24 5.32 11.81
N TRP A 177 -4.51 6.41 11.92
CA TRP A 177 -4.16 7.24 10.79
C TRP A 177 -3.04 6.61 9.94
N SER A 178 -3.27 6.51 8.64
CA SER A 178 -2.25 6.30 7.61
C SER A 178 -2.06 7.62 6.88
N VAL A 179 -0.87 8.20 6.93
CA VAL A 179 -0.62 9.59 6.52
C VAL A 179 0.59 9.67 5.61
N ARG A 180 0.49 10.46 4.54
CA ARG A 180 1.62 10.84 3.70
C ARG A 180 1.93 12.30 3.96
N VAL A 181 3.10 12.53 4.55
CA VAL A 181 3.61 13.88 4.88
C VAL A 181 4.61 14.27 3.83
N ASP A 182 4.41 15.39 3.17
CA ASP A 182 5.36 15.92 2.19
C ASP A 182 6.77 16.03 2.79
N ALA A 183 7.72 15.38 2.13
CA ALA A 183 9.10 15.28 2.62
C ALA A 183 9.90 16.59 2.48
N ILE A 184 9.30 17.62 1.88
CA ILE A 184 9.90 18.96 1.70
C ILE A 184 9.23 19.97 2.62
N THR A 185 7.89 20.03 2.63
CA THR A 185 7.14 21.10 3.33
C THR A 185 6.58 20.66 4.68
N GLY A 186 6.39 19.37 4.92
CA GLY A 186 5.75 18.84 6.13
C GLY A 186 4.22 18.90 6.12
N GLU A 187 3.60 19.27 4.99
CA GLU A 187 2.13 19.24 4.84
C GLU A 187 1.63 17.80 4.70
N ILE A 188 0.40 17.54 5.12
CA ILE A 188 -0.27 16.26 4.84
C ILE A 188 -0.78 16.30 3.40
N LEU A 189 -0.27 15.41 2.54
CA LEU A 189 -0.70 15.25 1.15
C LEU A 189 -1.95 14.39 1.04
N SER A 190 -1.95 13.28 1.76
CA SER A 190 -3.09 12.36 1.81
C SER A 190 -3.14 11.65 3.16
N GLN A 191 -4.34 11.29 3.58
CA GLN A 191 -4.56 10.55 4.82
C GLN A 191 -5.76 9.63 4.72
N ASN A 192 -5.70 8.51 5.43
CA ASN A 192 -6.80 7.59 5.61
C ASN A 192 -6.89 7.19 7.08
N ASP A 193 -8.10 7.05 7.58
CA ASP A 193 -8.34 6.42 8.88
C ASP A 193 -8.68 4.95 8.67
N TRP A 194 -7.86 4.05 9.19
CA TRP A 194 -8.09 2.61 9.13
C TRP A 194 -9.05 2.10 10.21
N TYR A 195 -9.40 2.97 11.16
CA TYR A 195 -10.39 2.64 12.16
C TYR A 195 -11.79 2.94 11.61
N THR A 196 -12.51 1.89 11.24
CA THR A 196 -13.92 1.97 10.87
C THR A 196 -14.78 1.64 12.09
N SER A 197 -15.40 2.65 12.71
CA SER A 197 -16.50 2.41 13.65
C SER A 197 -17.75 2.11 12.85
N CYS A 198 -18.25 0.88 12.96
CA CYS A 198 -19.62 0.60 12.54
C CYS A 198 -20.56 1.24 13.57
N THR A 199 -21.02 2.46 13.33
CA THR A 199 -22.19 3.01 14.02
C THR A 199 -23.41 2.25 13.49
N PHE A 200 -23.71 1.10 14.08
CA PHE A 200 -25.01 0.46 13.95
C PHE A 200 -26.01 1.27 14.80
N GLU A 201 -26.37 2.47 14.36
CA GLU A 201 -27.60 3.14 14.77
C GLU A 201 -28.78 2.56 13.97
N GLY A 202 -29.00 1.27 14.09
CA GLY A 202 -30.13 0.56 13.53
C GLY A 202 -30.49 -0.57 14.49
N ASN A 203 -31.72 -0.52 15.00
CA ASN A 203 -32.31 -1.58 15.81
C ASN A 203 -32.02 -2.95 15.22
N CYS A 204 -31.07 -3.69 15.82
CA CYS A 204 -30.73 -5.08 15.45
C CYS A 204 -31.90 -6.05 15.65
N SER A 205 -33.07 -5.59 16.11
CA SER A 205 -34.23 -6.43 16.36
C SER A 205 -35.07 -6.76 15.14
N GLU A 206 -34.93 -6.08 13.99
CA GLU A 206 -35.78 -6.31 12.82
C GLU A 206 -35.17 -7.23 11.74
N HIS A 207 -33.86 -7.49 11.75
CA HIS A 207 -33.23 -8.36 10.74
C HIS A 207 -32.91 -9.78 11.18
N ALA A 208 -33.14 -10.12 12.46
CA ALA A 208 -32.87 -11.47 12.97
C ALA A 208 -33.95 -12.52 12.56
N ASN A 209 -35.04 -12.14 11.92
CA ASN A 209 -36.18 -13.03 11.61
C ASN A 209 -36.50 -13.25 10.13
N LYS A 210 -35.59 -12.92 9.21
CA LYS A 210 -35.71 -13.43 7.84
C LYS A 210 -34.84 -14.68 7.67
N HIS A 211 -35.23 -15.77 8.33
CA HIS A 211 -34.88 -17.10 7.88
C HIS A 211 -35.45 -17.30 6.47
N VAL A 212 -34.57 -17.24 5.47
CA VAL A 212 -34.86 -17.75 4.14
C VAL A 212 -34.97 -19.26 4.31
N SER A 213 -36.22 -19.76 4.36
CA SER A 213 -36.53 -21.19 4.30
C SER A 213 -36.06 -21.70 2.92
N ASN A 214 -35.01 -22.51 2.92
CA ASN A 214 -34.64 -23.28 1.73
C ASN A 214 -35.85 -24.11 1.24
N PRO A 215 -36.24 -24.04 -0.03
CA PRO A 215 -37.27 -24.88 -0.57
C PRO A 215 -36.78 -26.32 -0.54
N LYS A 216 -37.57 -27.22 0.09
CA LYS A 216 -37.34 -28.67 0.07
C LYS A 216 -37.34 -29.15 -1.38
N PRO A 217 -36.44 -30.09 -1.77
CA PRO A 217 -36.53 -30.71 -3.10
C PRO A 217 -37.83 -31.49 -3.21
N LYS A 218 -38.56 -31.23 -4.28
CA LYS A 218 -39.75 -32.04 -4.64
C LYS A 218 -39.27 -33.41 -5.08
N THR A 219 -39.54 -34.43 -4.27
CA THR A 219 -39.55 -35.83 -4.70
C THR A 219 -40.77 -36.00 -5.58
N GLY A 220 -40.58 -36.11 -6.90
CA GLY A 220 -41.58 -36.52 -7.87
C GLY A 220 -41.40 -37.99 -8.21
N LEU A 221 -42.48 -38.71 -8.21
CA LEU A 221 -42.66 -40.05 -8.71
C LEU A 221 -42.24 -40.21 -10.18
#